data_69e900c89b8f6dc10ed11b753ae0cc3e
#
_entry.id   69e900c89b8f6dc10ed11b753ae0cc3e
#
_cell.length_a   1.000
_cell.length_b   1.000
_cell.length_c   1.000
_cell.angle_alpha   90.00
_cell.angle_beta   90.00
_cell.angle_gamma   90.00
#
_symmetry.space_group_name_H-M   'P 1'
#
loop_
_entity.id
_entity.type
_entity.pdbx_description
1 polymer ?
#
loop_
_entity_poly.entity_id
_entity_poly.type
_entity_poly.pdbx_seq_one_letter_code
_entity_poly.pdbx_strand_id
1 'polypeptide(L)'
;FSDSLLAIARAGAGVNNIPLEACAQEGIVVFNTPGANANGVKELVLAGLFLASRDIVGGIEWCKANKEDANIAKSAEKAKKAFAGCEIKGKKLGVVGLGAIGAEVANTAIALGMEVYGYDPYISVNAAWRLSRDVKHTTSLDTICQECDYITLHVPAVDSTKGMINKDALDQMKDGVVILNFARDILVNEDDLAEALKSGKVKKYVTDFANPKSVNLENTIVIPHLGASTGESEDNCAKMAVQEIMDYLENG
;
A
#
# COMPACT_ATOMS: atom_id res chain seq x y z
N PHE A 1 -28.00 -21.10 3.44
CA PHE A 1 -28.60 -19.75 3.46
C PHE A 1 -30.12 -19.85 3.66
N SER A 2 -30.76 -18.73 4.06
CA SER A 2 -32.21 -18.66 4.11
C SER A 2 -32.77 -18.43 2.69
N ASP A 3 -33.91 -19.08 2.36
CA ASP A 3 -34.59 -18.89 1.06
C ASP A 3 -35.05 -17.45 0.80
N SER A 4 -35.06 -16.60 1.84
CA SER A 4 -35.42 -15.19 1.75
C SER A 4 -34.20 -14.24 1.59
N LEU A 5 -32.97 -14.77 1.57
CA LEU A 5 -31.76 -13.97 1.45
C LEU A 5 -31.51 -13.65 -0.03
N LEU A 6 -31.67 -12.39 -0.43
CA LEU A 6 -31.53 -11.94 -1.80
C LEU A 6 -30.13 -11.40 -2.11
N ALA A 7 -29.53 -10.68 -1.18
CA ALA A 7 -28.24 -10.04 -1.39
C ALA A 7 -27.43 -9.89 -0.10
N ILE A 8 -26.13 -9.78 -0.25
CA ILE A 8 -25.16 -9.50 0.82
C ILE A 8 -24.30 -8.32 0.37
N ALA A 9 -24.16 -7.28 1.19
CA ALA A 9 -23.19 -6.23 0.95
C ALA A 9 -22.13 -6.24 2.06
N ARG A 10 -20.87 -6.35 1.67
CA ARG A 10 -19.74 -6.30 2.58
C ARG A 10 -19.19 -4.90 2.64
N ALA A 11 -19.24 -4.26 3.81
CA ALA A 11 -18.57 -2.97 4.06
C ALA A 11 -17.04 -3.15 4.05
N GLY A 12 -16.44 -3.02 2.87
CA GLY A 12 -15.02 -3.20 2.61
C GLY A 12 -14.75 -3.83 1.25
N ALA A 13 -13.50 -3.74 0.77
CA ALA A 13 -13.12 -4.21 -0.57
C ALA A 13 -12.92 -5.74 -0.65
N GLY A 14 -12.39 -6.37 0.40
CA GLY A 14 -12.12 -7.83 0.40
C GLY A 14 -13.40 -8.64 0.65
N VAL A 15 -13.50 -9.82 0.03
CA VAL A 15 -14.67 -10.73 0.15
C VAL A 15 -14.28 -12.14 0.59
N ASN A 16 -13.09 -12.33 1.13
CA ASN A 16 -12.53 -13.65 1.49
C ASN A 16 -13.34 -14.40 2.54
N ASN A 17 -14.16 -13.70 3.33
CA ASN A 17 -15.03 -14.25 4.36
C ASN A 17 -16.46 -14.57 3.86
N ILE A 18 -16.73 -14.42 2.56
CA ILE A 18 -18.03 -14.69 1.94
C ILE A 18 -17.84 -15.83 0.94
N PRO A 19 -18.63 -16.92 1.03
CA PRO A 19 -18.55 -18.05 0.11
C PRO A 19 -19.24 -17.70 -1.22
N LEU A 20 -18.54 -16.98 -2.11
CA LEU A 20 -19.10 -16.43 -3.35
C LEU A 20 -19.74 -17.47 -4.26
N GLU A 21 -19.09 -18.65 -4.42
CA GLU A 21 -19.63 -19.74 -5.24
C GLU A 21 -20.96 -20.26 -4.71
N ALA A 22 -21.06 -20.46 -3.39
CA ALA A 22 -22.29 -20.90 -2.77
C ALA A 22 -23.39 -19.83 -2.89
N CYS A 23 -23.05 -18.54 -2.71
CA CYS A 23 -23.99 -17.44 -2.95
C CYS A 23 -24.50 -17.43 -4.40
N ALA A 24 -23.61 -17.61 -5.37
CA ALA A 24 -23.97 -17.62 -6.78
C ALA A 24 -24.90 -18.82 -7.14
N GLN A 25 -24.67 -20.01 -6.55
CA GLN A 25 -25.53 -21.19 -6.75
C GLN A 25 -26.94 -20.98 -6.22
N GLU A 26 -27.10 -20.25 -5.11
CA GLU A 26 -28.39 -19.92 -4.49
C GLU A 26 -29.02 -18.63 -5.06
N GLY A 27 -28.38 -17.99 -6.06
CA GLY A 27 -28.86 -16.74 -6.67
C GLY A 27 -28.75 -15.51 -5.77
N ILE A 28 -27.88 -15.55 -4.76
CA ILE A 28 -27.63 -14.44 -3.83
C ILE A 28 -26.58 -13.52 -4.42
N VAL A 29 -26.92 -12.24 -4.61
CA VAL A 29 -25.98 -11.23 -5.10
C VAL A 29 -25.06 -10.78 -3.98
N VAL A 30 -23.75 -10.65 -4.27
CA VAL A 30 -22.77 -10.18 -3.29
C VAL A 30 -22.11 -8.89 -3.79
N PHE A 31 -22.23 -7.84 -3.00
CA PHE A 31 -21.59 -6.55 -3.21
C PHE A 31 -20.41 -6.36 -2.26
N ASN A 32 -19.44 -5.57 -2.69
CA ASN A 32 -18.36 -5.05 -1.85
C ASN A 32 -18.17 -3.55 -2.14
N THR A 33 -17.39 -2.86 -1.33
CA THR A 33 -17.25 -1.40 -1.41
C THR A 33 -15.83 -0.97 -1.82
N PRO A 34 -15.40 -1.27 -3.07
CA PRO A 34 -14.06 -0.92 -3.53
C PRO A 34 -13.90 0.60 -3.64
N GLY A 35 -12.82 1.11 -3.06
CA GLY A 35 -12.49 2.53 -3.10
C GLY A 35 -13.12 3.38 -1.99
N ALA A 36 -14.09 2.88 -1.23
CA ALA A 36 -14.70 3.62 -0.12
C ALA A 36 -13.68 3.98 0.98
N ASN A 37 -12.66 3.16 1.16
CA ASN A 37 -11.56 3.34 2.10
C ASN A 37 -10.26 3.88 1.46
N ALA A 38 -10.29 4.31 0.20
CA ALA A 38 -9.09 4.68 -0.55
C ALA A 38 -8.28 5.78 0.12
N ASN A 39 -8.94 6.79 0.70
CA ASN A 39 -8.26 7.87 1.39
C ASN A 39 -7.49 7.38 2.63
N GLY A 40 -8.08 6.53 3.46
CA GLY A 40 -7.40 5.97 4.64
C GLY A 40 -6.14 5.19 4.25
N VAL A 41 -6.25 4.31 3.24
CA VAL A 41 -5.09 3.56 2.73
C VAL A 41 -4.03 4.50 2.16
N LYS A 42 -4.41 5.52 1.36
CA LYS A 42 -3.47 6.52 0.84
C LYS A 42 -2.68 7.20 1.98
N GLU A 43 -3.35 7.62 3.04
CA GLU A 43 -2.70 8.27 4.18
C GLU A 43 -1.70 7.35 4.88
N LEU A 44 -2.03 6.06 5.03
CA LEU A 44 -1.08 5.08 5.58
C LEU A 44 0.11 4.84 4.65
N VAL A 45 -0.10 4.80 3.33
CA VAL A 45 0.99 4.72 2.33
C VAL A 45 1.94 5.90 2.47
N LEU A 46 1.42 7.12 2.61
CA LEU A 46 2.23 8.32 2.82
C LEU A 46 2.99 8.27 4.14
N ALA A 47 2.36 7.83 5.22
CA ALA A 47 3.04 7.61 6.50
C ALA A 47 4.19 6.60 6.32
N GLY A 48 3.95 5.47 5.65
CA GLY A 48 4.96 4.47 5.32
C GLY A 48 6.11 5.04 4.48
N LEU A 49 5.81 5.89 3.52
CA LEU A 49 6.80 6.58 2.69
C LEU A 49 7.74 7.47 3.54
N PHE A 50 7.19 8.25 4.47
CA PHE A 50 7.99 9.07 5.38
C PHE A 50 8.78 8.23 6.38
N LEU A 51 8.20 7.19 6.95
CA LEU A 51 8.88 6.28 7.87
C LEU A 51 10.03 5.52 7.19
N ALA A 52 9.89 5.16 5.93
CA ALA A 52 10.97 4.54 5.15
C ALA A 52 12.09 5.52 4.79
N SER A 53 11.75 6.81 4.62
CA SER A 53 12.72 7.86 4.25
C SER A 53 13.49 8.41 5.45
N ARG A 54 12.90 8.37 6.64
CA ARG A 54 13.43 8.93 7.89
C ARG A 54 13.30 7.88 9.00
N ASP A 55 14.35 7.61 9.74
CA ASP A 55 14.28 6.66 10.88
C ASP A 55 13.62 7.31 12.11
N ILE A 56 12.33 7.67 11.93
CA ILE A 56 11.53 8.32 12.97
C ILE A 56 11.28 7.35 14.13
N VAL A 57 10.99 6.07 13.83
CA VAL A 57 10.72 5.04 14.85
C VAL A 57 11.96 4.80 15.69
N GLY A 58 13.13 4.59 15.08
CA GLY A 58 14.39 4.43 15.83
C GLY A 58 14.73 5.66 16.68
N GLY A 59 14.46 6.87 16.17
CA GLY A 59 14.61 8.09 16.95
C GLY A 59 13.68 8.16 18.17
N ILE A 60 12.41 7.75 18.01
CA ILE A 60 11.44 7.68 19.12
C ILE A 60 11.88 6.64 20.17
N GLU A 61 12.29 5.47 19.73
CA GLU A 61 12.75 4.39 20.62
C GLU A 61 14.00 4.81 21.39
N TRP A 62 14.95 5.47 20.72
CA TRP A 62 16.13 6.02 21.35
C TRP A 62 15.76 7.03 22.46
N CYS A 63 14.86 7.97 22.20
CA CYS A 63 14.40 8.93 23.20
C CYS A 63 13.75 8.24 24.40
N LYS A 64 12.93 7.20 24.17
CA LYS A 64 12.29 6.43 25.24
C LYS A 64 13.31 5.65 26.07
N ALA A 65 14.30 5.03 25.41
CA ALA A 65 15.36 4.28 26.10
C ALA A 65 16.26 5.16 26.96
N ASN A 66 16.41 6.44 26.62
CA ASN A 66 17.26 7.39 27.33
C ASN A 66 16.46 8.40 28.19
N LYS A 67 15.23 8.08 28.56
CA LYS A 67 14.33 8.99 29.31
C LYS A 67 14.87 9.45 30.66
N GLU A 68 15.75 8.67 31.30
CA GLU A 68 16.38 8.99 32.59
C GLU A 68 17.69 9.81 32.45
N ASP A 69 18.15 10.08 31.24
CA ASP A 69 19.34 10.93 31.03
C ASP A 69 19.02 12.41 31.31
N ALA A 70 19.56 12.94 32.40
CA ALA A 70 19.39 14.33 32.80
C ALA A 70 19.93 15.33 31.75
N ASN A 71 20.79 14.88 30.84
CA ASN A 71 21.38 15.68 29.74
C ASN A 71 20.84 15.28 28.36
N ILE A 72 19.64 14.69 28.30
CA ILE A 72 19.08 14.10 27.07
C ILE A 72 19.10 15.06 25.87
N ALA A 73 18.88 16.35 26.08
CA ALA A 73 18.94 17.33 25.00
C ALA A 73 20.32 17.37 24.31
N LYS A 74 21.41 17.29 25.10
CA LYS A 74 22.76 17.26 24.57
C LYS A 74 23.13 15.91 23.96
N SER A 75 22.65 14.84 24.57
CA SER A 75 22.85 13.47 24.07
C SER A 75 22.10 13.26 22.74
N ALA A 76 20.89 13.79 22.60
CA ALA A 76 20.10 13.73 21.37
C ALA A 76 20.79 14.46 20.18
N GLU A 77 21.43 15.61 20.42
CA GLU A 77 22.19 16.31 19.38
C GLU A 77 23.36 15.47 18.84
N LYS A 78 23.94 14.61 19.65
CA LYS A 78 24.99 13.67 19.22
C LYS A 78 24.39 12.45 18.52
N ALA A 79 23.30 11.91 19.04
CA ALA A 79 22.64 10.69 18.55
C ALA A 79 21.92 10.91 17.22
N LYS A 80 21.38 12.11 16.95
CA LYS A 80 20.53 12.40 15.78
C LYS A 80 21.12 11.98 14.43
N LYS A 81 22.45 11.94 14.32
CA LYS A 81 23.13 11.51 13.09
C LYS A 81 22.85 10.04 12.73
N ALA A 82 22.59 9.18 13.74
CA ALA A 82 22.26 7.78 13.52
C ALA A 82 20.89 7.57 12.87
N PHE A 83 19.97 8.55 13.03
CA PHE A 83 18.61 8.52 12.51
C PHE A 83 18.43 9.39 11.27
N ALA A 84 19.52 9.89 10.69
CA ALA A 84 19.48 10.72 9.50
C ALA A 84 18.91 9.94 8.31
N GLY A 85 18.00 10.55 7.58
CA GLY A 85 17.39 9.98 6.39
C GLY A 85 17.56 10.87 5.16
N CYS A 86 16.62 10.78 4.24
CA CYS A 86 16.57 11.57 3.02
C CYS A 86 15.21 12.26 2.84
N GLU A 87 15.17 13.28 2.02
CA GLU A 87 13.93 13.92 1.58
C GLU A 87 13.36 13.17 0.39
N ILE A 88 12.01 13.16 0.28
CA ILE A 88 11.30 12.53 -0.84
C ILE A 88 11.16 13.47 -2.05
N LYS A 89 11.26 14.79 -1.84
CA LYS A 89 11.17 15.78 -2.91
C LYS A 89 12.21 15.51 -4.00
N GLY A 90 11.77 15.48 -5.26
CA GLY A 90 12.63 15.19 -6.42
C GLY A 90 13.00 13.71 -6.57
N LYS A 91 12.55 12.81 -5.68
CA LYS A 91 12.71 11.36 -5.83
C LYS A 91 11.62 10.81 -6.75
N LYS A 92 11.93 9.69 -7.41
CA LYS A 92 11.02 9.00 -8.32
C LYS A 92 10.20 7.95 -7.58
N LEU A 93 8.86 8.06 -7.66
CA LEU A 93 7.92 7.08 -7.12
C LEU A 93 7.26 6.31 -8.27
N GLY A 94 7.42 5.01 -8.28
CA GLY A 94 6.66 4.09 -9.13
C GLY A 94 5.36 3.67 -8.45
N VAL A 95 4.23 3.92 -9.08
CA VAL A 95 2.91 3.48 -8.61
C VAL A 95 2.42 2.36 -9.52
N VAL A 96 2.35 1.15 -8.96
CA VAL A 96 1.92 -0.06 -9.66
C VAL A 96 0.45 -0.33 -9.32
N GLY A 97 -0.43 -0.14 -10.29
CA GLY A 97 -1.89 -0.09 -10.11
C GLY A 97 -2.38 1.33 -9.86
N LEU A 98 -3.20 1.84 -10.79
CA LEU A 98 -3.75 3.21 -10.78
C LEU A 98 -5.27 3.21 -10.56
N GLY A 99 -5.75 2.25 -9.75
CA GLY A 99 -7.13 2.22 -9.27
C GLY A 99 -7.42 3.33 -8.26
N ALA A 100 -8.47 3.16 -7.46
CA ALA A 100 -8.93 4.19 -6.50
C ALA A 100 -7.83 4.65 -5.53
N ILE A 101 -7.02 3.74 -5.01
CA ILE A 101 -5.93 4.05 -4.06
C ILE A 101 -4.71 4.60 -4.81
N GLY A 102 -4.24 3.88 -5.84
CA GLY A 102 -3.01 4.25 -6.54
C GLY A 102 -3.07 5.61 -7.21
N ALA A 103 -4.21 6.00 -7.78
CA ALA A 103 -4.42 7.32 -8.36
C ALA A 103 -4.32 8.44 -7.30
N GLU A 104 -4.92 8.24 -6.12
CA GLU A 104 -4.83 9.19 -5.00
C GLU A 104 -3.39 9.31 -4.46
N VAL A 105 -2.68 8.19 -4.34
CA VAL A 105 -1.26 8.17 -3.94
C VAL A 105 -0.41 8.92 -4.97
N ALA A 106 -0.60 8.64 -6.27
CA ALA A 106 0.14 9.28 -7.35
C ALA A 106 -0.03 10.81 -7.33
N ASN A 107 -1.29 11.28 -7.26
CA ASN A 107 -1.61 12.70 -7.21
C ASN A 107 -1.01 13.40 -5.98
N THR A 108 -1.10 12.75 -4.82
CA THR A 108 -0.56 13.31 -3.59
C THR A 108 0.97 13.35 -3.60
N ALA A 109 1.62 12.33 -4.16
CA ALA A 109 3.07 12.30 -4.31
C ALA A 109 3.59 13.44 -5.23
N ILE A 110 2.88 13.74 -6.32
CA ILE A 110 3.15 14.93 -7.16
C ILE A 110 3.07 16.21 -6.30
N ALA A 111 2.02 16.37 -5.50
CA ALA A 111 1.86 17.55 -4.63
C ALA A 111 2.98 17.66 -3.57
N LEU A 112 3.57 16.54 -3.14
CA LEU A 112 4.74 16.49 -2.27
C LEU A 112 6.08 16.73 -3.01
N GLY A 113 6.04 16.96 -4.32
CA GLY A 113 7.21 17.28 -5.13
C GLY A 113 8.02 16.07 -5.59
N MET A 114 7.42 14.87 -5.58
CA MET A 114 8.02 13.69 -6.19
C MET A 114 7.79 13.67 -7.71
N GLU A 115 8.63 12.96 -8.43
CA GLU A 115 8.45 12.59 -9.82
C GLU A 115 7.73 11.23 -9.87
N VAL A 116 6.54 11.17 -10.43
CA VAL A 116 5.69 9.96 -10.32
C VAL A 116 5.60 9.24 -11.67
N TYR A 117 5.88 7.95 -11.66
CA TYR A 117 5.67 7.00 -12.76
C TYR A 117 4.50 6.09 -12.42
N GLY A 118 3.54 5.98 -13.31
CA GLY A 118 2.36 5.14 -13.13
C GLY A 118 2.33 3.98 -14.13
N TYR A 119 2.10 2.76 -13.61
CA TYR A 119 1.92 1.56 -14.41
C TYR A 119 0.60 0.88 -14.04
N ASP A 120 -0.30 0.75 -14.99
CA ASP A 120 -1.53 -0.03 -14.88
C ASP A 120 -2.01 -0.43 -16.29
N PRO A 121 -1.85 -1.70 -16.69
CA PRO A 121 -2.27 -2.16 -18.02
C PRO A 121 -3.79 -2.25 -18.18
N TYR A 122 -4.56 -2.13 -17.08
CA TYR A 122 -6.02 -2.24 -17.06
C TYR A 122 -6.71 -0.97 -16.56
N ILE A 123 -6.01 0.17 -16.60
CA ILE A 123 -6.57 1.43 -16.10
C ILE A 123 -7.90 1.76 -16.78
N SER A 124 -8.94 2.03 -15.96
CA SER A 124 -10.21 2.49 -16.49
C SER A 124 -10.14 3.94 -16.98
N VAL A 125 -10.98 4.32 -17.94
CA VAL A 125 -11.09 5.69 -18.41
C VAL A 125 -11.36 6.66 -17.25
N ASN A 126 -12.26 6.29 -16.34
CA ASN A 126 -12.59 7.11 -15.17
C ASN A 126 -11.39 7.30 -14.22
N ALA A 127 -10.58 6.25 -14.01
CA ALA A 127 -9.36 6.36 -13.21
C ALA A 127 -8.32 7.27 -13.88
N ALA A 128 -8.15 7.13 -15.20
CA ALA A 128 -7.23 7.97 -15.97
C ALA A 128 -7.60 9.45 -15.91
N TRP A 129 -8.89 9.79 -15.93
CA TRP A 129 -9.37 11.18 -15.79
C TRP A 129 -9.10 11.82 -14.42
N ARG A 130 -8.87 11.00 -13.39
CA ARG A 130 -8.54 11.48 -12.03
C ARG A 130 -7.05 11.74 -11.83
N LEU A 131 -6.20 11.20 -12.71
CA LEU A 131 -4.75 11.36 -12.59
C LEU A 131 -4.31 12.77 -12.95
N SER A 132 -3.36 13.30 -12.20
CA SER A 132 -2.61 14.50 -12.58
C SER A 132 -1.89 14.27 -13.90
N ARG A 133 -1.84 15.30 -14.74
CA ARG A 133 -1.10 15.29 -16.01
C ARG A 133 0.41 15.13 -15.82
N ASP A 134 0.91 15.39 -14.61
CA ASP A 134 2.32 15.28 -14.26
C ASP A 134 2.74 13.84 -13.95
N VAL A 135 1.78 12.89 -13.84
CA VAL A 135 2.08 11.47 -13.71
C VAL A 135 2.59 10.94 -15.05
N LYS A 136 3.80 10.42 -15.07
CA LYS A 136 4.42 9.82 -16.25
C LYS A 136 3.88 8.40 -16.42
N HIS A 137 3.07 8.20 -17.44
CA HIS A 137 2.56 6.87 -17.77
C HIS A 137 3.65 5.99 -18.37
N THR A 138 3.73 4.73 -17.91
CA THR A 138 4.56 3.69 -18.52
C THR A 138 3.72 2.44 -18.81
N THR A 139 4.06 1.76 -19.89
CA THR A 139 3.43 0.49 -20.32
C THR A 139 4.21 -0.74 -19.85
N SER A 140 5.37 -0.55 -19.19
CA SER A 140 6.22 -1.62 -18.71
C SER A 140 6.51 -1.49 -17.22
N LEU A 141 6.36 -2.59 -16.49
CA LEU A 141 6.79 -2.70 -15.10
C LEU A 141 8.32 -2.55 -14.98
N ASP A 142 9.07 -3.00 -15.99
CA ASP A 142 10.53 -2.87 -15.99
C ASP A 142 10.97 -1.41 -15.90
N THR A 143 10.24 -0.49 -16.56
CA THR A 143 10.52 0.95 -16.43
C THR A 143 10.34 1.44 -14.99
N ILE A 144 9.31 0.96 -14.28
CA ILE A 144 9.13 1.26 -12.84
C ILE A 144 10.33 0.74 -12.05
N CYS A 145 10.75 -0.51 -12.28
CA CYS A 145 11.88 -1.11 -11.59
C CYS A 145 13.18 -0.33 -11.83
N GLN A 146 13.48 0.01 -13.08
CA GLN A 146 14.76 0.64 -13.46
C GLN A 146 14.86 2.12 -13.06
N GLU A 147 13.72 2.85 -13.07
CA GLU A 147 13.73 4.30 -12.92
C GLU A 147 13.42 4.80 -11.51
N CYS A 148 12.69 4.02 -10.68
CA CYS A 148 12.13 4.54 -9.45
C CYS A 148 13.01 4.29 -8.23
N ASP A 149 13.02 5.27 -7.31
CA ASP A 149 13.70 5.19 -6.02
C ASP A 149 12.78 4.57 -4.95
N TYR A 150 11.47 4.70 -5.16
CA TYR A 150 10.39 4.14 -4.35
C TYR A 150 9.38 3.45 -5.26
N ILE A 151 8.86 2.31 -4.84
CA ILE A 151 7.83 1.57 -5.56
C ILE A 151 6.71 1.24 -4.59
N THR A 152 5.46 1.54 -4.96
CA THR A 152 4.27 1.24 -4.16
C THR A 152 3.27 0.41 -4.96
N LEU A 153 2.73 -0.63 -4.32
CA LEU A 153 1.89 -1.64 -4.96
C LEU A 153 0.42 -1.40 -4.60
N HIS A 154 -0.44 -1.31 -5.61
CA HIS A 154 -1.89 -1.10 -5.48
C HIS A 154 -2.70 -1.97 -6.45
N VAL A 155 -2.20 -3.16 -6.76
CA VAL A 155 -2.85 -4.14 -7.63
C VAL A 155 -3.58 -5.22 -6.83
N PRO A 156 -4.63 -5.84 -7.38
CA PRO A 156 -5.29 -6.98 -6.73
C PRO A 156 -4.38 -8.21 -6.70
N ALA A 157 -4.66 -9.12 -5.76
CA ALA A 157 -4.02 -10.42 -5.66
C ALA A 157 -4.73 -11.41 -6.59
N VAL A 158 -4.19 -11.60 -7.77
CA VAL A 158 -4.64 -12.56 -8.80
C VAL A 158 -3.44 -13.37 -9.30
N ASP A 159 -3.67 -14.44 -10.05
CA ASP A 159 -2.59 -15.32 -10.51
C ASP A 159 -1.47 -14.56 -11.26
N SER A 160 -1.83 -13.56 -12.05
CA SER A 160 -0.86 -12.76 -12.82
C SER A 160 -0.06 -11.76 -11.98
N THR A 161 -0.49 -11.45 -10.76
CA THR A 161 0.21 -10.51 -9.86
C THR A 161 0.89 -11.19 -8.69
N LYS A 162 0.58 -12.47 -8.44
CA LYS A 162 1.22 -13.25 -7.39
C LYS A 162 2.72 -13.34 -7.61
N GLY A 163 3.50 -12.91 -6.60
CA GLY A 163 4.96 -12.91 -6.67
C GLY A 163 5.52 -12.03 -7.78
N MET A 164 4.80 -10.98 -8.18
CA MET A 164 5.28 -10.05 -9.22
C MET A 164 6.56 -9.32 -8.83
N ILE A 165 6.79 -9.15 -7.53
CA ILE A 165 8.06 -8.67 -6.99
C ILE A 165 8.86 -9.90 -6.56
N ASN A 166 9.57 -10.47 -7.49
CA ASN A 166 10.45 -11.62 -7.36
C ASN A 166 11.90 -11.21 -7.63
N LYS A 167 12.80 -12.19 -7.63
CA LYS A 167 14.23 -11.96 -7.87
C LYS A 167 14.49 -11.19 -9.16
N ASP A 168 13.84 -11.54 -10.27
CA ASP A 168 14.07 -10.91 -11.57
C ASP A 168 13.66 -9.42 -11.55
N ALA A 169 12.53 -9.11 -10.92
CA ALA A 169 12.10 -7.73 -10.74
C ALA A 169 13.04 -6.95 -9.79
N LEU A 170 13.44 -7.57 -8.67
CA LEU A 170 14.37 -6.97 -7.71
C LEU A 170 15.74 -6.70 -8.31
N ASP A 171 16.27 -7.61 -9.12
CA ASP A 171 17.56 -7.44 -9.79
C ASP A 171 17.56 -6.24 -10.76
N GLN A 172 16.42 -5.92 -11.37
CA GLN A 172 16.26 -4.77 -12.26
C GLN A 172 16.10 -3.42 -11.51
N MET A 173 15.72 -3.45 -10.22
CA MET A 173 15.51 -2.23 -9.45
C MET A 173 16.82 -1.50 -9.17
N LYS A 174 16.72 -0.22 -8.83
CA LYS A 174 17.86 0.55 -8.34
C LYS A 174 18.38 0.00 -7.01
N ASP A 175 19.68 0.10 -6.80
CA ASP A 175 20.27 -0.19 -5.50
C ASP A 175 19.76 0.80 -4.46
N GLY A 176 19.33 0.27 -3.32
CA GLY A 176 18.73 1.06 -2.25
C GLY A 176 17.28 1.47 -2.50
N VAL A 177 16.56 0.81 -3.40
CA VAL A 177 15.12 1.03 -3.61
C VAL A 177 14.32 0.81 -2.32
N VAL A 178 13.23 1.56 -2.18
CA VAL A 178 12.24 1.37 -1.11
C VAL A 178 10.98 0.80 -1.72
N ILE A 179 10.44 -0.27 -1.12
CA ILE A 179 9.20 -0.91 -1.57
C ILE A 179 8.12 -0.75 -0.49
N LEU A 180 6.93 -0.28 -0.91
CA LEU A 180 5.75 -0.16 -0.06
C LEU A 180 4.66 -1.11 -0.59
N ASN A 181 4.14 -1.96 0.28
CA ASN A 181 3.09 -2.91 -0.07
C ASN A 181 1.95 -2.84 0.93
N PHE A 182 0.93 -2.08 0.59
CA PHE A 182 -0.33 -1.97 1.32
C PHE A 182 -1.51 -2.59 0.54
N ALA A 183 -1.18 -3.45 -0.44
CA ALA A 183 -2.18 -4.12 -1.26
C ALA A 183 -2.45 -5.56 -0.80
N ARG A 184 -1.48 -6.47 -0.97
CA ARG A 184 -1.56 -7.88 -0.52
C ARG A 184 -0.15 -8.45 -0.34
N ASP A 185 0.06 -9.28 0.67
CA ASP A 185 1.34 -9.93 0.97
C ASP A 185 1.87 -10.79 -0.18
N ILE A 186 1.00 -11.57 -0.83
CA ILE A 186 1.36 -12.49 -1.90
C ILE A 186 1.94 -11.85 -3.17
N LEU A 187 1.90 -10.52 -3.29
CA LEU A 187 2.47 -9.79 -4.43
C LEU A 187 4.00 -9.81 -4.41
N VAL A 188 4.60 -10.02 -3.25
CA VAL A 188 6.05 -10.03 -3.04
C VAL A 188 6.51 -11.43 -2.68
N ASN A 189 7.54 -11.91 -3.38
CA ASN A 189 8.24 -13.11 -2.96
C ASN A 189 9.16 -12.75 -1.78
N GLU A 190 8.77 -13.17 -0.57
CA GLU A 190 9.47 -12.79 0.66
C GLU A 190 10.84 -13.45 0.81
N ASP A 191 11.14 -14.58 0.13
CA ASP A 191 12.46 -15.19 0.13
C ASP A 191 13.43 -14.34 -0.69
N ASP A 192 13.03 -13.95 -1.89
CA ASP A 192 13.82 -13.07 -2.75
C ASP A 192 14.00 -11.68 -2.11
N LEU A 193 12.93 -11.17 -1.46
CA LEU A 193 12.99 -9.90 -0.73
C LEU A 193 13.99 -9.96 0.44
N ALA A 194 14.03 -11.06 1.19
CA ALA A 194 14.96 -11.23 2.32
C ALA A 194 16.41 -11.10 1.86
N GLU A 195 16.77 -11.73 0.74
CA GLU A 195 18.11 -11.63 0.16
C GLU A 195 18.40 -10.20 -0.35
N ALA A 196 17.42 -9.55 -0.96
CA ALA A 196 17.55 -8.18 -1.45
C ALA A 196 17.71 -7.15 -0.32
N LEU A 197 17.02 -7.33 0.81
CA LEU A 197 17.20 -6.51 2.02
C LEU A 197 18.59 -6.72 2.62
N LYS A 198 19.03 -7.97 2.74
CA LYS A 198 20.35 -8.32 3.29
C LYS A 198 21.49 -7.79 2.45
N SER A 199 21.37 -7.81 1.13
CA SER A 199 22.39 -7.28 0.21
C SER A 199 22.39 -5.75 0.11
N GLY A 200 21.34 -5.07 0.60
CA GLY A 200 21.14 -3.63 0.45
C GLY A 200 20.56 -3.23 -0.91
N LYS A 201 20.22 -4.18 -1.76
CA LYS A 201 19.49 -3.93 -3.02
C LYS A 201 18.16 -3.24 -2.73
N VAL A 202 17.41 -3.74 -1.75
CA VAL A 202 16.26 -3.07 -1.14
C VAL A 202 16.72 -2.43 0.17
N LYS A 203 16.58 -1.12 0.27
CA LYS A 203 16.95 -0.35 1.47
C LYS A 203 15.94 -0.54 2.60
N LYS A 204 14.65 -0.56 2.26
CA LYS A 204 13.57 -0.67 3.22
C LYS A 204 12.32 -1.28 2.55
N TYR A 205 11.65 -2.16 3.27
CA TYR A 205 10.33 -2.67 2.90
C TYR A 205 9.30 -2.21 3.93
N VAL A 206 8.16 -1.71 3.48
CA VAL A 206 7.06 -1.27 4.35
C VAL A 206 5.79 -2.00 3.94
N THR A 207 5.11 -2.62 4.89
CA THR A 207 3.88 -3.35 4.64
C THR A 207 2.95 -3.29 5.84
N ASP A 208 1.65 -3.45 5.61
CA ASP A 208 0.66 -3.67 6.67
C ASP A 208 0.13 -5.12 6.72
N PHE A 209 0.88 -6.06 6.11
CA PHE A 209 0.59 -7.49 6.16
C PHE A 209 1.60 -8.20 7.06
N ALA A 210 1.28 -8.22 8.37
CA ALA A 210 2.09 -8.92 9.36
C ALA A 210 1.96 -10.45 9.21
N ASN A 211 3.08 -11.12 9.01
CA ASN A 211 3.19 -12.59 9.02
C ASN A 211 4.50 -13.01 9.69
N PRO A 212 4.67 -14.31 10.05
CA PRO A 212 5.86 -14.77 10.76
C PRO A 212 7.18 -14.48 10.04
N LYS A 213 7.19 -14.31 8.74
CA LYS A 213 8.36 -14.00 7.94
C LYS A 213 8.62 -12.50 7.89
N SER A 214 7.63 -11.71 7.48
CA SER A 214 7.77 -10.26 7.31
C SER A 214 8.20 -9.55 8.59
N VAL A 215 7.71 -9.95 9.77
CA VAL A 215 8.06 -9.33 11.06
C VAL A 215 9.49 -9.61 11.50
N ASN A 216 10.14 -10.63 10.92
CA ASN A 216 11.51 -11.02 11.23
C ASN A 216 12.53 -10.56 10.17
N LEU A 217 12.10 -9.91 9.10
CA LEU A 217 13.01 -9.37 8.08
C LEU A 217 13.69 -8.10 8.60
N GLU A 218 14.99 -8.01 8.43
CA GLU A 218 15.74 -6.79 8.69
C GLU A 218 15.31 -5.65 7.76
N ASN A 219 15.43 -4.42 8.22
CA ASN A 219 15.06 -3.24 7.42
C ASN A 219 13.61 -3.23 6.92
N THR A 220 12.70 -3.89 7.64
CA THR A 220 11.26 -3.92 7.34
C THR A 220 10.48 -3.14 8.40
N ILE A 221 9.49 -2.40 7.95
CA ILE A 221 8.48 -1.75 8.80
C ILE A 221 7.17 -2.49 8.56
N VAL A 222 6.71 -3.23 9.56
CA VAL A 222 5.46 -3.99 9.50
C VAL A 222 4.42 -3.32 10.38
N ILE A 223 3.27 -3.01 9.80
CA ILE A 223 2.14 -2.36 10.45
C ILE A 223 0.97 -3.37 10.51
N PRO A 224 0.15 -3.43 11.57
CA PRO A 224 -0.89 -4.45 11.68
C PRO A 224 -2.17 -4.07 10.89
N HIS A 225 -2.16 -4.22 9.58
CA HIS A 225 -3.29 -4.06 8.62
C HIS A 225 -4.20 -2.84 8.93
N LEU A 226 -3.57 -1.67 9.06
CA LEU A 226 -4.25 -0.42 9.43
C LEU A 226 -4.75 0.41 8.25
N GLY A 227 -4.56 -0.03 7.01
CA GLY A 227 -4.87 0.76 5.81
C GLY A 227 -6.29 1.34 5.78
N ALA A 228 -7.27 0.57 6.23
CA ALA A 228 -8.68 0.99 6.27
C ALA A 228 -9.21 1.22 7.70
N SER A 229 -8.36 1.17 8.71
CA SER A 229 -8.78 1.24 10.12
C SER A 229 -8.93 2.70 10.59
N THR A 230 -9.87 3.42 10.00
CA THR A 230 -10.30 4.76 10.41
C THR A 230 -11.81 4.83 10.47
N GLY A 231 -12.35 5.67 11.36
CA GLY A 231 -13.80 5.87 11.49
C GLY A 231 -14.44 6.29 10.17
N GLU A 232 -13.76 7.17 9.41
CA GLU A 232 -14.22 7.65 8.10
C GLU A 232 -14.25 6.53 7.06
N SER A 233 -13.25 5.64 7.05
CA SER A 233 -13.22 4.49 6.15
C SER A 233 -14.37 3.53 6.43
N GLU A 234 -14.65 3.23 7.71
CA GLU A 234 -15.76 2.38 8.14
C GLU A 234 -17.10 2.99 7.74
N ASP A 235 -17.31 4.27 8.02
CA ASP A 235 -18.52 5.01 7.64
C ASP A 235 -18.74 5.04 6.13
N ASN A 236 -17.70 5.30 5.35
CA ASN A 236 -17.79 5.33 3.89
C ASN A 236 -18.12 3.95 3.31
N CYS A 237 -17.49 2.89 3.84
CA CYS A 237 -17.80 1.52 3.44
C CYS A 237 -19.25 1.14 3.79
N ALA A 238 -19.73 1.52 4.98
CA ALA A 238 -21.11 1.24 5.39
C ALA A 238 -22.13 1.97 4.50
N LYS A 239 -21.91 3.26 4.22
CA LYS A 239 -22.77 4.06 3.33
C LYS A 239 -22.83 3.47 1.93
N MET A 240 -21.69 3.11 1.35
CA MET A 240 -21.64 2.50 0.01
C MET A 240 -22.36 1.14 -0.01
N ALA A 241 -22.14 0.28 0.99
CA ALA A 241 -22.79 -1.03 1.08
C ALA A 241 -24.32 -0.90 1.16
N VAL A 242 -24.84 0.05 1.93
CA VAL A 242 -26.28 0.33 2.02
C VAL A 242 -26.81 0.83 0.69
N GLN A 243 -26.08 1.74 0.02
CA GLN A 243 -26.52 2.27 -1.29
C GLN A 243 -26.60 1.17 -2.35
N GLU A 244 -25.64 0.26 -2.42
CA GLU A 244 -25.65 -0.86 -3.37
C GLU A 244 -26.82 -1.80 -3.14
N ILE A 245 -27.16 -2.10 -1.88
CA ILE A 245 -28.36 -2.90 -1.55
C ILE A 245 -29.64 -2.16 -1.95
N MET A 246 -29.73 -0.87 -1.68
CA MET A 246 -30.92 -0.08 -2.06
C MET A 246 -31.07 -0.04 -3.59
N ASP A 247 -30.01 0.25 -4.31
CA ASP A 247 -30.01 0.29 -5.77
C ASP A 247 -30.43 -1.06 -6.38
N TYR A 248 -29.95 -2.16 -5.81
CA TYR A 248 -30.33 -3.51 -6.21
C TYR A 248 -31.81 -3.81 -5.97
N LEU A 249 -32.34 -3.44 -4.81
CA LEU A 249 -33.75 -3.69 -4.46
C LEU A 249 -34.72 -2.82 -5.27
N GLU A 250 -34.30 -1.65 -5.70
CA GLU A 250 -35.12 -0.72 -6.49
C GLU A 250 -35.07 -0.99 -8.00
N ASN A 251 -33.94 -1.46 -8.51
CA ASN A 251 -33.68 -1.55 -9.95
C ASN A 251 -33.47 -2.99 -10.48
N GLY A 252 -33.32 -3.96 -9.59
CA GLY A 252 -33.16 -5.40 -9.90
C GLY A 252 -31.73 -5.80 -10.13
#